data_ce9b7e6bde6d025c6a1d65797836e0a0
#
_entry.id   ce9b7e6bde6d025c6a1d65797836e0a0
#
_cell.length_a   1.000
_cell.length_b   1.000
_cell.length_c   1.000
_cell.angle_alpha   90.00
_cell.angle_beta   90.00
_cell.angle_gamma   90.00
#
_symmetry.space_group_name_H-M   'P 1'
#
loop_
_entity.id
_entity.type
_entity.pdbx_description
1 polymer ?
#
loop_
_entity_poly.entity_id
_entity_poly.type
_entity_poly.pdbx_seq_one_letter_code
_entity_poly.pdbx_strand_id
1 'polypeptide(L)'
;IYDFLKEGKSFEEALRTRTFEPDAPNFTPRISGLVEGFDYKLSILKSNNNDSSSTRRYFFEYTDPKAGEGHFIHTYKCDGSPIPSYEGEPTPVVISGDIDAFTNEIWENLNADNKVSLFTRFIDVESGEIETRIINKNK
;
A
#
# COMPACT_ATOMS: atom_id res chain seq x y z
N ILE A 1 5.02 13.42 2.34
CA ILE A 1 3.57 13.37 2.05
C ILE A 1 2.78 14.00 3.19
N TYR A 2 3.05 13.62 4.42
CA TYR A 2 2.35 14.15 5.59
C TYR A 2 2.40 15.68 5.65
N ASP A 3 3.56 16.28 5.39
CA ASP A 3 3.73 17.72 5.39
C ASP A 3 2.88 18.40 4.31
N PHE A 4 2.81 17.81 3.12
CA PHE A 4 1.98 18.34 2.05
C PHE A 4 0.49 18.27 2.38
N LEU A 5 0.06 17.19 3.05
CA LEU A 5 -1.32 17.07 3.50
C LEU A 5 -1.66 18.13 4.55
N LYS A 6 -0.74 18.43 5.46
CA LYS A 6 -0.90 19.49 6.44
C LYS A 6 -0.99 20.89 5.80
N GLU A 7 -0.35 21.08 4.64
CA GLU A 7 -0.42 22.31 3.87
C GLU A 7 -1.72 22.42 3.05
N GLY A 8 -2.61 21.45 3.14
CA GLY A 8 -3.88 21.44 2.42
C GLY A 8 -3.83 20.85 1.03
N LYS A 9 -2.72 20.20 0.66
CA LYS A 9 -2.62 19.50 -0.62
C LYS A 9 -3.37 18.18 -0.55
N SER A 10 -3.94 17.75 -1.68
CA SER A 10 -4.60 16.46 -1.76
C SER A 10 -3.57 15.33 -1.73
N PHE A 11 -4.06 14.11 -1.48
CA PHE A 11 -3.25 12.90 -1.52
C PHE A 11 -2.55 12.76 -2.88
N GLU A 12 -3.30 12.95 -3.97
CA GLU A 12 -2.80 12.88 -5.34
C GLU A 12 -1.76 13.95 -5.63
N GLU A 13 -1.99 15.19 -5.20
CA GLU A 13 -1.03 16.28 -5.37
C GLU A 13 0.28 16.00 -4.64
N ALA A 14 0.21 15.52 -3.41
CA ALA A 14 1.38 15.15 -2.63
C ALA A 14 2.19 14.05 -3.32
N LEU A 15 1.52 13.03 -3.85
CA LEU A 15 2.18 11.90 -4.50
C LEU A 15 2.74 12.25 -5.88
N ARG A 16 2.23 13.27 -6.55
CA ARG A 16 2.80 13.74 -7.82
C ARG A 16 4.21 14.33 -7.66
N THR A 17 4.61 14.68 -6.44
CA THR A 17 5.97 15.15 -6.15
C THR A 17 6.96 13.99 -5.91
N ARG A 18 6.48 12.74 -5.92
CA ARG A 18 7.29 11.56 -5.60
C ARG A 18 7.40 10.62 -6.80
N THR A 19 8.39 9.75 -6.73
CA THR A 19 8.61 8.70 -7.72
C THR A 19 8.87 7.39 -6.99
N PHE A 20 9.28 6.36 -7.73
CA PHE A 20 9.69 5.07 -7.18
C PHE A 20 11.10 5.17 -6.56
N GLU A 21 11.55 4.07 -5.92
CA GLU A 21 12.89 4.00 -5.33
C GLU A 21 13.99 3.96 -6.41
N PRO A 22 15.14 4.62 -6.18
CA PRO A 22 16.24 4.61 -7.16
C PRO A 22 17.14 3.38 -7.05
N ASP A 23 16.60 2.22 -6.72
CA ASP A 23 17.34 0.98 -6.46
C ASP A 23 17.41 0.09 -7.71
N ALA A 24 18.14 0.52 -8.73
CA ALA A 24 18.33 -0.30 -9.93
C ALA A 24 18.83 -1.71 -9.55
N PRO A 25 18.44 -2.77 -10.27
CA PRO A 25 17.57 -2.78 -11.45
C PRO A 25 16.07 -2.88 -11.13
N ASN A 26 15.70 -3.04 -9.87
CA ASN A 26 14.32 -3.30 -9.46
C ASN A 26 13.43 -2.06 -9.55
N PHE A 27 13.97 -0.88 -9.24
CA PHE A 27 13.20 0.36 -9.12
C PHE A 27 11.93 0.13 -8.29
N THR A 28 12.15 -0.25 -7.02
CA THR A 28 11.07 -0.63 -6.09
C THR A 28 9.95 0.40 -6.10
N PRO A 29 8.71 -0.02 -6.36
CA PRO A 29 7.57 0.89 -6.29
C PRO A 29 7.37 1.47 -4.89
N ARG A 30 6.79 2.67 -4.82
CA ARG A 30 6.33 3.24 -3.56
C ARG A 30 4.83 3.07 -3.48
N ILE A 31 4.38 2.47 -2.42
CA ILE A 31 2.95 2.31 -2.13
C ILE A 31 2.57 3.23 -0.98
N SER A 32 1.36 3.75 -1.03
CA SER A 32 0.85 4.67 -0.01
C SER A 32 -0.63 4.41 0.23
N GLY A 33 -1.07 4.71 1.45
CA GLY A 33 -2.47 4.63 1.82
C GLY A 33 -2.89 5.83 2.65
N LEU A 34 -4.13 6.23 2.51
CA LEU A 34 -4.74 7.30 3.29
C LEU A 34 -6.14 6.88 3.70
N VAL A 35 -6.47 7.10 4.97
CA VAL A 35 -7.82 6.92 5.49
C VAL A 35 -8.37 8.30 5.85
N GLU A 36 -9.54 8.63 5.30
CA GLU A 36 -10.27 9.86 5.62
C GLU A 36 -11.69 9.51 6.00
N GLY A 37 -12.05 9.69 7.27
CA GLY A 37 -13.36 9.28 7.76
C GLY A 37 -13.57 7.79 7.56
N PHE A 38 -14.58 7.43 6.76
CA PHE A 38 -14.87 6.04 6.43
C PHE A 38 -14.26 5.59 5.09
N ASP A 39 -13.71 6.52 4.32
CA ASP A 39 -13.16 6.24 3.00
C ASP A 39 -11.65 6.02 3.06
N TYR A 40 -11.11 5.33 2.07
CA TYR A 40 -9.66 5.20 1.98
C TYR A 40 -9.18 5.21 0.53
N LYS A 41 -7.92 5.56 0.37
CA LYS A 41 -7.24 5.61 -0.92
C LYS A 41 -5.95 4.81 -0.84
N LEU A 42 -5.62 4.14 -1.92
CA LEU A 42 -4.33 3.46 -2.10
C LEU A 42 -3.65 4.01 -3.34
N SER A 43 -2.33 3.96 -3.36
CA SER A 43 -1.55 4.44 -4.49
C SER A 43 -0.29 3.60 -4.69
N ILE A 44 0.13 3.50 -5.95
CA ILE A 44 1.42 2.93 -6.32
C ILE A 44 2.11 3.86 -7.31
N LEU A 45 3.38 4.14 -7.05
CA LEU A 45 4.27 4.88 -7.95
C LEU A 45 5.34 3.92 -8.42
N LYS A 46 5.43 3.69 -9.72
CA LYS A 46 6.38 2.71 -10.26
C LYS A 46 7.02 3.18 -11.55
N SER A 47 8.13 2.54 -11.95
CA SER A 47 8.78 2.82 -13.21
C SER A 47 7.91 2.35 -14.39
N ASN A 48 8.08 3.01 -15.53
CA ASN A 48 7.41 2.59 -16.75
C ASN A 48 8.30 1.59 -17.48
N ASN A 49 8.04 0.29 -17.27
CA ASN A 49 8.83 -0.81 -17.87
C ASN A 49 10.34 -0.72 -17.55
N ASN A 50 10.67 -0.44 -16.29
CA ASN A 50 12.04 -0.25 -15.80
C ASN A 50 12.79 0.96 -16.40
N ASP A 51 12.07 1.89 -16.98
CA ASP A 51 12.64 3.17 -17.44
C ASP A 51 12.75 4.12 -16.25
N SER A 52 13.99 4.42 -15.84
CA SER A 52 14.26 5.28 -14.68
C SER A 52 13.84 6.73 -14.89
N SER A 53 13.59 7.15 -16.13
CA SER A 53 13.17 8.54 -16.45
C SER A 53 11.66 8.71 -16.48
N SER A 54 10.89 7.64 -16.35
CA SER A 54 9.43 7.68 -16.49
C SER A 54 8.75 7.04 -15.30
N THR A 55 7.80 7.76 -14.70
CA THR A 55 7.04 7.28 -13.53
C THR A 55 5.58 7.10 -13.90
N ARG A 56 5.04 5.94 -13.56
CA ARG A 56 3.60 5.67 -13.63
C ARG A 56 3.00 5.84 -12.24
N ARG A 57 1.88 6.54 -12.16
CA ARG A 57 1.18 6.82 -10.91
C ARG A 57 -0.25 6.31 -11.01
N TYR A 58 -0.66 5.50 -10.03
CA TYR A 58 -2.01 4.95 -9.96
C TYR A 58 -2.61 5.30 -8.62
N PHE A 59 -3.88 5.72 -8.64
CA PHE A 59 -4.63 6.09 -7.47
C PHE A 59 -5.94 5.29 -7.45
N PHE A 60 -6.25 4.70 -6.30
CA PHE A 60 -7.44 3.87 -6.11
C PHE A 60 -8.22 4.42 -4.94
N GLU A 61 -9.47 4.80 -5.17
CA GLU A 61 -10.33 5.39 -4.15
C GLU A 61 -11.48 4.44 -3.83
N TYR A 62 -11.69 4.22 -2.55
CA TYR A 62 -12.74 3.33 -2.05
C TYR A 62 -13.63 4.11 -1.10
N THR A 63 -14.89 4.24 -1.48
CA THR A 63 -15.91 4.88 -0.70
C THR A 63 -16.89 3.83 -0.18
N ASP A 64 -17.58 4.13 0.92
CA ASP A 64 -18.61 3.28 1.46
C ASP A 64 -18.10 1.86 1.81
N PRO A 65 -17.03 1.73 2.62
CA PRO A 65 -16.45 0.44 2.95
C PRO A 65 -17.46 -0.44 3.70
N LYS A 66 -17.36 -1.76 3.47
CA LYS A 66 -18.25 -2.74 4.10
C LYS A 66 -17.47 -3.57 5.12
N ALA A 67 -18.12 -3.91 6.22
CA ALA A 67 -17.53 -4.77 7.23
C ALA A 67 -17.08 -6.11 6.62
N GLY A 68 -15.89 -6.55 6.98
CA GLY A 68 -15.32 -7.82 6.50
C GLY A 68 -14.65 -7.75 5.14
N GLU A 69 -14.65 -6.60 4.49
CA GLU A 69 -14.01 -6.42 3.17
C GLU A 69 -12.90 -5.39 3.23
N GLY A 70 -11.86 -5.59 2.43
CA GLY A 70 -10.75 -4.66 2.35
C GLY A 70 -9.93 -4.85 1.09
N HIS A 71 -8.81 -4.15 1.01
CA HIS A 71 -7.90 -4.21 -0.13
C HIS A 71 -6.45 -4.28 0.33
N PHE A 72 -5.65 -5.01 -0.44
CA PHE A 72 -4.24 -5.22 -0.18
C PHE A 72 -3.43 -4.76 -1.39
N ILE A 73 -2.39 -3.96 -1.14
CA ILE A 73 -1.45 -3.53 -2.17
C ILE A 73 -0.02 -3.85 -1.71
N HIS A 74 0.83 -4.27 -2.63
CA HIS A 74 2.23 -4.57 -2.34
C HIS A 74 3.13 -4.09 -3.47
N THR A 75 4.45 -4.01 -3.21
CA THR A 75 5.38 -3.40 -4.14
C THR A 75 5.71 -4.28 -5.35
N TYR A 76 5.82 -5.59 -5.14
CA TYR A 76 6.23 -6.52 -6.18
C TYR A 76 5.10 -7.47 -6.58
N LYS A 77 5.07 -7.83 -7.86
CA LYS A 77 4.09 -8.78 -8.40
C LYS A 77 4.40 -10.21 -7.97
N CYS A 78 5.67 -10.59 -8.08
CA CYS A 78 6.17 -11.94 -7.79
C CYS A 78 7.69 -11.87 -7.68
N ASP A 79 8.33 -13.01 -7.48
CA ASP A 79 9.81 -13.10 -7.49
C ASP A 79 10.34 -12.95 -8.91
N GLY A 80 11.59 -12.51 -9.02
CA GLY A 80 12.24 -12.33 -10.32
C GLY A 80 13.56 -11.59 -10.22
N SER A 81 14.23 -11.42 -11.36
CA SER A 81 15.49 -10.67 -11.46
C SER A 81 15.54 -9.95 -12.82
N PRO A 82 15.23 -8.66 -12.89
CA PRO A 82 14.75 -7.80 -11.78
C PRO A 82 13.38 -8.22 -11.27
N ILE A 83 13.06 -7.87 -10.04
CA ILE A 83 11.77 -8.23 -9.45
C ILE A 83 10.69 -7.38 -10.13
N PRO A 84 9.66 -8.01 -10.73
CA PRO A 84 8.62 -7.23 -11.41
C PRO A 84 7.74 -6.47 -10.42
N SER A 85 7.40 -5.24 -10.80
CA SER A 85 6.52 -4.38 -10.00
C SER A 85 5.08 -4.90 -10.02
N TYR A 86 4.36 -4.59 -8.95
CA TYR A 86 2.93 -4.88 -8.85
C TYR A 86 2.16 -4.28 -10.03
N GLU A 87 1.19 -5.02 -10.54
CA GLU A 87 0.33 -4.59 -11.65
C GLU A 87 -1.14 -4.76 -11.29
N GLY A 88 -1.97 -3.90 -11.87
CA GLY A 88 -3.42 -3.96 -11.72
C GLY A 88 -3.92 -3.25 -10.48
N GLU A 89 -5.16 -3.54 -10.12
CA GLU A 89 -5.82 -2.96 -8.97
C GLU A 89 -5.40 -3.67 -7.67
N PRO A 90 -5.51 -2.98 -6.52
CA PRO A 90 -5.30 -3.62 -5.23
C PRO A 90 -6.15 -4.87 -5.08
N THR A 91 -5.59 -5.90 -4.45
CA THR A 91 -6.26 -7.19 -4.30
C THR A 91 -7.38 -7.10 -3.27
N PRO A 92 -8.63 -7.46 -3.62
CA PRO A 92 -9.69 -7.55 -2.63
C PRO A 92 -9.38 -8.64 -1.61
N VAL A 93 -9.63 -8.35 -0.33
CA VAL A 93 -9.43 -9.32 0.75
C VAL A 93 -10.68 -9.44 1.60
N VAL A 94 -10.90 -10.62 2.16
CA VAL A 94 -11.94 -10.87 3.14
C VAL A 94 -11.27 -10.90 4.51
N ILE A 95 -11.78 -10.07 5.43
CA ILE A 95 -11.22 -9.95 6.77
C ILE A 95 -11.92 -10.95 7.68
N SER A 96 -11.16 -11.88 8.25
CA SER A 96 -11.64 -12.80 9.27
C SER A 96 -10.77 -12.66 10.52
N GLY A 97 -11.40 -12.63 11.67
CA GLY A 97 -10.72 -12.45 12.94
C GLY A 97 -10.37 -11.00 13.22
N ASP A 98 -9.55 -10.78 14.25
CA ASP A 98 -9.10 -9.44 14.61
C ASP A 98 -7.90 -8.99 13.77
N ILE A 99 -7.47 -7.75 13.99
CA ILE A 99 -6.38 -7.15 13.22
C ILE A 99 -5.05 -7.89 13.45
N ASP A 100 -4.80 -8.41 14.64
CA ASP A 100 -3.56 -9.12 14.93
C ASP A 100 -3.50 -10.45 14.19
N ALA A 101 -4.59 -11.23 14.22
CA ALA A 101 -4.68 -12.50 13.51
C ALA A 101 -4.55 -12.29 11.99
N PHE A 102 -5.25 -11.30 11.44
CA PHE A 102 -5.22 -10.97 10.02
C PHE A 102 -3.81 -10.55 9.57
N THR A 103 -3.19 -9.64 10.33
CA THR A 103 -1.85 -9.13 10.01
C THR A 103 -0.80 -10.22 10.05
N ASN A 104 -0.83 -11.07 11.06
CA ASN A 104 0.10 -12.19 11.21
C ASN A 104 -0.07 -13.23 10.09
N GLU A 105 -1.29 -13.54 9.71
CA GLU A 105 -1.56 -14.46 8.60
C GLU A 105 -0.97 -13.95 7.29
N ILE A 106 -1.18 -12.68 6.95
CA ILE A 106 -0.60 -12.10 5.75
C ILE A 106 0.93 -12.11 5.82
N TRP A 107 1.51 -11.71 6.95
CA TRP A 107 2.96 -11.67 7.12
C TRP A 107 3.59 -13.04 6.90
N GLU A 108 3.00 -14.09 7.47
CA GLU A 108 3.49 -15.47 7.34
C GLU A 108 3.44 -15.96 5.89
N ASN A 109 2.50 -15.47 5.10
CA ASN A 109 2.33 -15.85 3.69
C ASN A 109 3.15 -15.03 2.70
N LEU A 110 3.82 -13.97 3.15
CA LEU A 110 4.70 -13.18 2.30
C LEU A 110 6.04 -13.90 2.08
N ASN A 111 6.67 -13.65 0.93
CA ASN A 111 7.98 -14.24 0.60
C ASN A 111 9.01 -13.83 1.67
N ALA A 112 9.62 -14.81 2.33
CA ALA A 112 10.54 -14.57 3.45
C ALA A 112 11.79 -13.78 3.05
N ASP A 113 12.24 -13.90 1.81
CA ASP A 113 13.43 -13.21 1.32
C ASP A 113 13.16 -11.75 0.94
N ASN A 114 11.95 -11.45 0.48
CA ASN A 114 11.60 -10.14 -0.06
C ASN A 114 10.77 -9.27 0.89
N LYS A 115 10.11 -9.85 1.88
CA LYS A 115 9.29 -9.05 2.80
C LYS A 115 10.16 -8.18 3.71
N VAL A 116 9.78 -6.92 3.83
CA VAL A 116 10.48 -5.94 4.66
C VAL A 116 9.57 -5.42 5.76
N SER A 117 8.38 -4.99 5.40
CA SER A 117 7.39 -4.51 6.35
C SER A 117 5.97 -4.73 5.83
N LEU A 118 5.04 -4.78 6.76
CA LEU A 118 3.61 -4.86 6.49
C LEU A 118 2.89 -3.85 7.38
N PHE A 119 2.04 -3.06 6.77
CA PHE A 119 1.19 -2.09 7.45
C PHE A 119 -0.26 -2.52 7.26
N THR A 120 -1.01 -2.65 8.35
CA THR A 120 -2.43 -3.00 8.33
C THR A 120 -3.23 -1.93 9.06
N ARG A 121 -4.33 -1.51 8.46
CA ARG A 121 -5.26 -0.56 9.09
C ARG A 121 -6.69 -1.04 8.93
N PHE A 122 -7.37 -1.18 10.05
CA PHE A 122 -8.79 -1.53 10.11
C PHE A 122 -9.59 -0.30 10.47
N ILE A 123 -10.74 -0.14 9.82
CA ILE A 123 -11.70 0.92 10.11
C ILE A 123 -12.97 0.24 10.62
N ASP A 124 -13.45 0.64 11.80
CA ASP A 124 -14.76 0.23 12.26
C ASP A 124 -15.81 1.01 11.47
N VAL A 125 -16.63 0.30 10.69
CA VAL A 125 -17.60 0.95 9.79
C VAL A 125 -18.77 1.61 10.52
N GLU A 126 -18.94 1.32 11.80
CA GLU A 126 -19.99 1.97 12.62
C GLU A 126 -19.46 3.18 13.36
N SER A 127 -18.32 3.06 14.06
CA SER A 127 -17.78 4.13 14.90
C SER A 127 -16.75 5.01 14.18
N GLY A 128 -16.14 4.52 13.12
CA GLY A 128 -15.03 5.21 12.46
C GLY A 128 -13.70 5.05 13.18
N GLU A 129 -13.63 4.27 14.25
CA GLU A 129 -12.38 4.02 14.96
C GLU A 129 -11.40 3.27 14.09
N ILE A 130 -10.11 3.60 14.23
CA ILE A 130 -9.03 3.06 13.42
C ILE A 130 -8.08 2.30 14.32
N GLU A 131 -7.76 1.05 13.90
CA GLU A 131 -6.69 0.26 14.49
C GLU A 131 -5.59 0.07 13.46
N THR A 132 -4.33 0.14 13.91
CA THR A 132 -3.17 0.04 13.03
C THR A 132 -2.17 -0.97 13.59
N ARG A 133 -1.58 -1.77 12.69
CA ARG A 133 -0.46 -2.68 13.04
C ARG A 133 0.64 -2.53 12.00
N ILE A 134 1.89 -2.61 12.46
CA ILE A 134 3.07 -2.56 11.60
C ILE A 134 4.00 -3.69 12.02
N ILE A 135 4.44 -4.49 11.05
CA ILE A 135 5.48 -5.49 11.25
C ILE A 135 6.68 -5.11 10.41
N ASN A 136 7.86 -5.02 11.03
CA ASN A 136 9.12 -4.73 10.34
C ASN A 136 10.09 -5.89 10.56
N LYS A 137 10.65 -6.40 9.47
CA LYS A 137 11.57 -7.53 9.49
C LYS A 137 12.84 -7.28 10.33
N ASN A 138 13.33 -6.05 10.26
CA ASN A 138 14.62 -5.67 10.86
C ASN A 138 14.47 -4.88 12.18
N LYS A 139 13.41 -5.16 12.91
CA LYS A 139 13.16 -4.46 14.16
C LYS A 139 13.30 -5.36 15.37
#